data_73893224ac154342d9d41d3f23b266d8
#
_entry.id   73893224ac154342d9d41d3f23b266d8
#
_cell.length_a   1.000
_cell.length_b   1.000
_cell.length_c   1.000
_cell.angle_alpha   90.00
_cell.angle_beta   90.00
_cell.angle_gamma   90.00
#
_symmetry.space_group_name_H-M   'P 1'
#
loop_
_entity.id
_entity.type
_entity.pdbx_description
1 polymer ?
#
loop_
_entity_poly.entity_id
_entity_poly.type
_entity_poly.pdbx_seq_one_letter_code
_entity_poly.pdbx_strand_id
1 'polypeptide(L)'
;GLKTFVLVHLPVLSLTVAIGVWLFYVQHQFEDTYWREHEDWAYVDAGLKGSSHLVLPKLLQWVTASIGIHHVHHLNAKIPNYRLQECLDENPRLQQVTRLTIWDAIKTLKLSLWHEDSQRLIGFREAKRLATP
;
A
#
# COMPACT_ATOMS: atom_id res chain seq x y z
N GLY A 1 -27.02 -25.79 9.01
CA GLY A 1 -27.86 -25.44 7.87
C GLY A 1 -27.45 -24.15 7.22
N LEU A 2 -28.11 -23.74 6.14
CA LEU A 2 -27.77 -22.54 5.35
C LEU A 2 -27.71 -21.26 6.19
N LYS A 3 -28.63 -21.04 7.11
CA LYS A 3 -28.65 -19.87 8.01
C LYS A 3 -27.37 -19.80 8.84
N THR A 4 -26.92 -20.89 9.45
CA THR A 4 -25.68 -20.94 10.25
C THR A 4 -24.46 -20.69 9.37
N PHE A 5 -24.43 -21.30 8.18
CA PHE A 5 -23.38 -21.08 7.20
C PHE A 5 -23.25 -19.58 6.86
N VAL A 6 -24.35 -18.94 6.47
CA VAL A 6 -24.37 -17.51 6.12
C VAL A 6 -23.93 -16.64 7.30
N LEU A 7 -24.47 -16.89 8.52
CA LEU A 7 -24.14 -16.09 9.71
C LEU A 7 -22.68 -16.21 10.14
N VAL A 8 -22.00 -17.29 9.82
CA VAL A 8 -20.57 -17.46 10.14
C VAL A 8 -19.67 -17.00 9.00
N HIS A 9 -19.96 -17.46 7.79
CA HIS A 9 -19.06 -17.19 6.65
C HIS A 9 -19.14 -15.74 6.15
N LEU A 10 -20.31 -15.14 6.13
CA LEU A 10 -20.47 -13.80 5.59
C LEU A 10 -19.69 -12.75 6.40
N PRO A 11 -19.75 -12.69 7.74
CA PRO A 11 -18.93 -11.78 8.53
C PRO A 11 -17.42 -12.04 8.37
N VAL A 12 -17.00 -13.31 8.40
CA VAL A 12 -15.59 -13.68 8.24
C VAL A 12 -15.07 -13.24 6.87
N LEU A 13 -15.79 -13.59 5.81
CA LEU A 13 -15.43 -13.20 4.45
C LEU A 13 -15.39 -11.69 4.28
N SER A 14 -16.40 -10.98 4.77
CA SER A 14 -16.47 -9.51 4.69
C SER A 14 -15.29 -8.85 5.38
N LEU A 15 -14.93 -9.32 6.58
CA LEU A 15 -13.78 -8.80 7.33
C LEU A 15 -12.46 -9.11 6.63
N THR A 16 -12.28 -10.32 6.13
CA THR A 16 -11.08 -10.74 5.40
C THR A 16 -10.89 -9.91 4.13
N VAL A 17 -11.95 -9.74 3.35
CA VAL A 17 -11.92 -8.92 2.13
C VAL A 17 -11.63 -7.45 2.48
N ALA A 18 -12.29 -6.89 3.49
CA ALA A 18 -12.08 -5.50 3.91
C ALA A 18 -10.63 -5.26 4.34
N ILE A 19 -10.04 -6.15 5.14
CA ILE A 19 -8.63 -6.04 5.56
C ILE A 19 -7.70 -6.22 4.36
N GLY A 20 -7.93 -7.20 3.49
CA GLY A 20 -7.11 -7.45 2.32
C GLY A 20 -7.10 -6.27 1.34
N VAL A 21 -8.28 -5.74 1.03
CA VAL A 21 -8.44 -4.56 0.18
C VAL A 21 -7.77 -3.33 0.81
N TRP A 22 -7.95 -3.12 2.12
CA TRP A 22 -7.30 -2.02 2.83
C TRP A 22 -5.78 -2.14 2.80
N LEU A 23 -5.21 -3.30 3.08
CA LEU A 23 -3.77 -3.55 3.01
C LEU A 23 -3.22 -3.28 1.60
N PHE A 24 -3.92 -3.73 0.56
CA PHE A 24 -3.56 -3.44 -0.82
C PHE A 24 -3.62 -1.93 -1.12
N TYR A 25 -4.71 -1.29 -0.74
CA TYR A 25 -4.96 0.13 -0.99
C TYR A 25 -3.87 1.02 -0.38
N VAL A 26 -3.59 0.88 0.92
CA VAL A 26 -2.67 1.78 1.63
C VAL A 26 -1.22 1.67 1.13
N GLN A 27 -0.85 0.56 0.53
CA GLN A 27 0.49 0.36 0.01
C GLN A 27 0.71 0.98 -1.37
N HIS A 28 -0.36 1.42 -2.05
CA HIS A 28 -0.30 2.07 -3.37
C HIS A 28 -0.87 3.48 -3.37
N GLN A 29 -1.72 3.81 -2.41
CA GLN A 29 -2.43 5.09 -2.30
C GLN A 29 -1.84 5.93 -1.16
N PHE A 30 -0.69 6.54 -1.38
CA PHE A 30 -0.04 7.46 -0.46
C PHE A 30 0.39 8.73 -1.20
N GLU A 31 0.66 9.82 -0.48
CA GLU A 31 0.78 11.17 -1.05
C GLU A 31 1.79 11.22 -2.21
N ASP A 32 3.00 10.72 -2.00
CA ASP A 32 4.10 10.77 -2.95
C ASP A 32 4.23 9.50 -3.80
N THR A 33 3.13 8.80 -4.08
CA THR A 33 3.16 7.60 -4.90
C THR A 33 3.61 7.91 -6.31
N TYR A 34 4.37 7.00 -6.92
CA TYR A 34 4.83 7.14 -8.29
C TYR A 34 3.70 6.85 -9.28
N TRP A 35 3.42 7.84 -10.11
CA TRP A 35 2.59 7.68 -11.29
C TRP A 35 3.26 8.38 -12.48
N ARG A 36 3.32 7.73 -13.63
CA ARG A 36 3.87 8.27 -14.87
C ARG A 36 3.12 7.72 -16.07
N GLU A 37 3.09 8.49 -17.14
CA GLU A 37 2.62 8.01 -18.43
C GLU A 37 3.54 6.94 -19.00
N HIS A 38 3.06 6.19 -19.99
CA HIS A 38 3.73 5.00 -20.51
C HIS A 38 5.17 5.24 -20.98
N GLU A 39 5.44 6.40 -21.57
CA GLU A 39 6.77 6.76 -22.12
C GLU A 39 7.81 6.98 -21.01
N ASP A 40 7.38 7.51 -19.87
CA ASP A 40 8.25 7.84 -18.73
C ASP A 40 8.19 6.77 -17.61
N TRP A 41 7.47 5.68 -17.83
CA TRP A 41 7.30 4.63 -16.84
C TRP A 41 8.52 3.71 -16.76
N ALA A 42 9.05 3.53 -15.54
CA ALA A 42 10.17 2.63 -15.27
C ALA A 42 9.82 1.58 -14.21
N TYR A 43 10.03 0.31 -14.52
CA TYR A 43 9.70 -0.82 -13.66
C TYR A 43 10.25 -0.70 -12.23
N VAL A 44 11.55 -0.38 -12.12
CA VAL A 44 12.22 -0.26 -10.81
C VAL A 44 11.66 0.90 -10.00
N ASP A 45 11.42 2.04 -10.64
CA ASP A 45 10.82 3.21 -9.98
C ASP A 45 9.37 2.93 -9.57
N ALA A 46 8.59 2.28 -10.41
CA ALA A 46 7.24 1.85 -10.09
C ALA A 46 7.23 0.89 -8.89
N GLY A 47 8.16 -0.04 -8.80
CA GLY A 47 8.30 -0.93 -7.65
C GLY A 47 8.70 -0.20 -6.37
N LEU A 48 9.71 0.68 -6.43
CA LEU A 48 10.25 1.36 -5.25
C LEU A 48 9.43 2.57 -4.78
N LYS A 49 8.86 3.33 -5.71
CA LYS A 49 8.17 4.60 -5.42
C LYS A 49 6.65 4.49 -5.57
N GLY A 50 6.17 3.49 -6.31
CA GLY A 50 4.74 3.21 -6.49
C GLY A 50 4.16 2.28 -5.42
N SER A 51 4.99 1.79 -4.50
CA SER A 51 4.55 1.03 -3.34
C SER A 51 5.32 1.42 -2.08
N SER A 52 4.63 1.48 -0.95
CA SER A 52 5.18 1.88 0.34
C SER A 52 5.61 0.67 1.18
N HIS A 53 6.44 0.94 2.19
CA HIS A 53 6.69 0.00 3.28
C HIS A 53 5.72 0.29 4.44
N LEU A 54 4.68 -0.52 4.58
CA LEU A 54 3.79 -0.45 5.74
C LEU A 54 4.46 -1.12 6.95
N VAL A 55 4.90 -0.31 7.89
CA VAL A 55 5.58 -0.79 9.11
C VAL A 55 4.56 -1.35 10.07
N LEU A 56 4.57 -2.66 10.23
CA LEU A 56 3.66 -3.40 11.12
C LEU A 56 4.41 -3.94 12.34
N PRO A 57 3.75 -4.05 13.50
CA PRO A 57 4.25 -4.84 14.62
C PRO A 57 4.55 -6.29 14.19
N LYS A 58 5.57 -6.92 14.78
CA LYS A 58 6.06 -8.25 14.38
C LYS A 58 4.95 -9.30 14.24
N LEU A 59 3.98 -9.31 15.15
CA LEU A 59 2.84 -10.23 15.09
C LEU A 59 1.98 -10.00 13.85
N LEU A 60 1.65 -8.74 13.55
CA LEU A 60 0.86 -8.39 12.37
C LEU A 60 1.65 -8.64 11.08
N GLN A 61 2.95 -8.34 11.08
CA GLN A 61 3.82 -8.66 9.95
C GLN A 61 3.82 -10.17 9.64
N TRP A 62 3.88 -11.01 10.66
CA TRP A 62 3.82 -12.46 10.50
C TRP A 62 2.46 -12.92 9.98
N VAL A 63 1.35 -12.48 10.60
CA VAL A 63 -0.02 -12.84 10.21
C VAL A 63 -0.35 -12.42 8.77
N THR A 64 0.19 -11.28 8.33
CA THR A 64 -0.01 -10.74 6.97
C THR A 64 1.04 -11.23 5.97
N ALA A 65 1.81 -12.25 6.32
CA ALA A 65 2.86 -12.82 5.46
C ALA A 65 3.89 -11.76 5.00
N SER A 66 4.26 -10.83 5.87
CA SER A 66 5.20 -9.73 5.59
C SER A 66 4.80 -8.83 4.41
N ILE A 67 3.51 -8.79 4.03
CA ILE A 67 3.02 -8.01 2.88
C ILE A 67 3.30 -6.51 3.03
N GLY A 68 3.56 -6.01 4.25
CA GLY A 68 3.97 -4.63 4.48
C GLY A 68 5.27 -4.24 3.77
N ILE A 69 6.14 -5.21 3.45
CA ILE A 69 7.38 -5.01 2.66
C ILE A 69 7.05 -5.17 1.16
N HIS A 70 6.08 -4.39 0.69
CA HIS A 70 5.41 -4.60 -0.59
C HIS A 70 6.27 -4.21 -1.80
N HIS A 71 7.07 -3.17 -1.69
CA HIS A 71 7.99 -2.73 -2.73
C HIS A 71 9.01 -3.83 -3.13
N VAL A 72 9.49 -4.63 -2.18
CA VAL A 72 10.37 -5.77 -2.47
C VAL A 72 9.61 -6.84 -3.25
N HIS A 73 8.35 -7.12 -2.87
CA HIS A 73 7.48 -8.03 -3.60
C HIS A 73 7.23 -7.56 -5.05
N HIS A 74 7.04 -6.26 -5.29
CA HIS A 74 6.89 -5.70 -6.63
C HIS A 74 8.15 -5.85 -7.49
N LEU A 75 9.32 -5.71 -6.89
CA LEU A 75 10.58 -5.88 -7.63
C LEU A 75 10.86 -7.34 -7.97
N ASN A 76 10.51 -8.27 -7.09
CA ASN A 76 10.69 -9.69 -7.34
C ASN A 76 9.68 -10.55 -6.56
N ALA A 77 8.57 -10.89 -7.19
CA ALA A 77 7.52 -11.73 -6.61
C ALA A 77 7.96 -13.19 -6.30
N LYS A 78 9.17 -13.60 -6.73
CA LYS A 78 9.74 -14.93 -6.43
C LYS A 78 10.37 -15.00 -5.04
N ILE A 79 10.59 -13.86 -4.36
CA ILE A 79 11.10 -13.84 -3.00
C ILE A 79 9.98 -14.30 -2.07
N PRO A 80 10.15 -15.42 -1.33
CA PRO A 80 9.13 -15.89 -0.42
C PRO A 80 8.95 -14.92 0.76
N ASN A 81 7.75 -14.85 1.30
CA ASN A 81 7.36 -13.90 2.34
C ASN A 81 8.28 -13.91 3.58
N TYR A 82 8.75 -15.07 3.98
CA TYR A 82 9.65 -15.23 5.14
C TYR A 82 11.08 -14.71 4.89
N ARG A 83 11.45 -14.39 3.65
CA ARG A 83 12.75 -13.79 3.27
C ARG A 83 12.66 -12.31 2.91
N LEU A 84 11.47 -11.72 2.87
CA LEU A 84 11.30 -10.30 2.53
C LEU A 84 12.04 -9.37 3.50
N GLN A 85 11.99 -9.68 4.80
CA GLN A 85 12.70 -8.88 5.81
C GLN A 85 14.22 -8.97 5.65
N GLU A 86 14.76 -10.17 5.45
CA GLU A 86 16.19 -10.40 5.19
C GLU A 86 16.65 -9.61 3.95
N CYS A 87 15.88 -9.72 2.86
CA CYS A 87 16.16 -8.99 1.62
C CYS A 87 16.16 -7.45 1.84
N LEU A 88 15.21 -6.93 2.61
CA LEU A 88 15.14 -5.52 2.96
C LEU A 88 16.35 -5.08 3.79
N ASP A 89 16.75 -5.89 4.78
CA ASP A 89 17.83 -5.55 5.72
C ASP A 89 19.21 -5.57 5.04
N GLU A 90 19.43 -6.49 4.11
CA GLU A 90 20.67 -6.63 3.37
C GLU A 90 20.85 -5.61 2.23
N ASN A 91 19.77 -4.92 1.82
CA ASN A 91 19.81 -4.01 0.68
C ASN A 91 19.45 -2.58 1.05
N PRO A 92 20.44 -1.69 1.30
CA PRO A 92 20.19 -0.30 1.71
C PRO A 92 19.29 0.50 0.75
N ARG A 93 19.30 0.19 -0.55
CA ARG A 93 18.43 0.84 -1.54
C ARG A 93 16.95 0.54 -1.32
N LEU A 94 16.63 -0.67 -0.83
CA LEU A 94 15.26 -1.07 -0.53
C LEU A 94 14.72 -0.39 0.74
N GLN A 95 15.60 0.17 1.57
CA GLN A 95 15.22 0.89 2.79
C GLN A 95 14.84 2.35 2.52
N GLN A 96 15.17 2.88 1.32
CA GLN A 96 14.94 4.27 0.93
C GLN A 96 13.59 4.45 0.23
N VAL A 97 12.53 3.88 0.79
CA VAL A 97 11.16 3.98 0.27
C VAL A 97 10.26 4.67 1.28
N THR A 98 9.12 5.17 0.82
CA THR A 98 8.11 5.75 1.71
C THR A 98 7.64 4.73 2.73
N ARG A 99 7.81 5.07 4.02
CA ARG A 99 7.41 4.21 5.14
C ARG A 99 6.17 4.78 5.79
N LEU A 100 5.17 3.94 5.93
CA LEU A 100 3.89 4.29 6.56
C LEU A 100 3.72 3.51 7.85
N THR A 101 3.35 4.19 8.91
CA THR A 101 2.79 3.55 10.10
C THR A 101 1.31 3.22 9.87
N ILE A 102 0.70 2.42 10.76
CA ILE A 102 -0.75 2.15 10.70
C ILE A 102 -1.56 3.46 10.75
N TRP A 103 -1.12 4.45 11.53
CA TRP A 103 -1.79 5.74 11.61
C TRP A 103 -1.67 6.57 10.33
N ASP A 104 -0.52 6.51 9.67
CA ASP A 104 -0.34 7.16 8.36
C ASP A 104 -1.19 6.47 7.30
N ALA A 105 -1.22 5.14 7.30
CA ALA A 105 -2.07 4.35 6.43
C ALA A 105 -3.58 4.71 6.57
N ILE A 106 -4.05 5.00 7.77
CA ILE A 106 -5.43 5.48 7.97
C ILE A 106 -5.63 6.88 7.36
N LYS A 107 -4.62 7.74 7.43
CA LYS A 107 -4.70 9.09 6.83
C LYS A 107 -4.76 9.04 5.30
N THR A 108 -4.10 8.05 4.67
CA THR A 108 -4.11 7.91 3.21
C THR A 108 -5.49 7.62 2.63
N LEU A 109 -6.44 7.11 3.43
CA LEU A 109 -7.83 6.89 3.00
C LEU A 109 -8.53 8.16 2.48
N LYS A 110 -8.00 9.34 2.76
CA LYS A 110 -8.51 10.62 2.28
C LYS A 110 -7.95 11.02 0.91
N LEU A 111 -6.91 10.34 0.45
CA LEU A 111 -6.27 10.61 -0.83
C LEU A 111 -7.01 9.86 -1.93
N SER A 112 -7.49 10.58 -2.95
CA SER A 112 -8.36 9.98 -3.98
C SER A 112 -8.13 10.56 -5.37
N LEU A 113 -7.42 11.67 -5.50
CA LEU A 113 -7.24 12.39 -6.73
C LEU A 113 -5.75 12.60 -7.00
N TRP A 114 -5.32 12.38 -8.23
CA TRP A 114 -4.00 12.76 -8.68
C TRP A 114 -4.00 14.25 -9.08
N HIS A 115 -3.01 14.98 -8.58
CA HIS A 115 -2.83 16.40 -8.92
C HIS A 115 -1.61 16.56 -9.80
N GLU A 116 -1.83 16.90 -11.07
CA GLU A 116 -0.79 16.93 -12.10
C GLU A 116 0.32 17.92 -11.80
N ASP A 117 -0.01 19.16 -11.41
CA ASP A 117 1.00 20.19 -11.19
C ASP A 117 1.96 19.86 -10.03
N SER A 118 1.46 19.23 -8.98
CA SER A 118 2.28 18.85 -7.81
C SER A 118 2.75 17.39 -7.84
N GLN A 119 2.32 16.60 -8.84
CA GLN A 119 2.69 15.20 -9.05
C GLN A 119 2.51 14.34 -7.78
N ARG A 120 1.35 14.48 -7.12
CA ARG A 120 1.02 13.74 -5.89
C ARG A 120 -0.47 13.50 -5.74
N LEU A 121 -0.82 12.55 -4.87
CA LEU A 121 -2.21 12.30 -4.49
C LEU A 121 -2.69 13.35 -3.49
N ILE A 122 -3.91 13.86 -3.74
CA ILE A 122 -4.58 14.82 -2.88
C ILE A 122 -5.99 14.33 -2.50
N GLY A 123 -6.54 14.89 -1.43
CA GLY A 123 -7.92 14.64 -1.03
C GLY A 123 -8.91 15.63 -1.66
N PHE A 124 -10.19 15.29 -1.69
CA PHE A 124 -11.26 16.16 -2.22
C PHE A 124 -11.32 17.56 -1.60
N ARG A 125 -10.99 17.69 -0.31
CA ARG A 125 -10.96 19.00 0.36
C ARG A 125 -9.87 19.92 -0.20
N GLU A 126 -8.72 19.36 -0.49
CA GLU A 126 -7.60 20.10 -1.09
C GLU A 126 -7.88 20.44 -2.53
N ALA A 127 -8.39 19.48 -3.31
CA ALA A 127 -8.79 19.72 -4.70
C ALA A 127 -9.81 20.86 -4.80
N LYS A 128 -10.80 20.91 -3.89
CA LYS A 128 -11.77 22.02 -3.85
C LYS A 128 -11.11 23.38 -3.56
N ARG A 129 -10.11 23.42 -2.67
CA ARG A 129 -9.36 24.66 -2.40
C ARG A 129 -8.55 25.14 -3.59
N LEU A 130 -7.91 24.21 -4.31
CA LEU A 130 -7.11 24.52 -5.49
C LEU A 130 -7.97 24.95 -6.70
N ALA A 131 -9.20 24.46 -6.80
CA ALA A 131 -10.15 24.82 -7.86
C ALA A 131 -10.91 26.14 -7.61
N THR A 132 -10.74 26.75 -6.43
CA THR A 132 -11.41 28.03 -6.11
C THR A 132 -10.43 29.17 -6.39
N PRO A 133 -10.73 30.08 -7.34
CA PRO A 133 -9.87 31.20 -7.69
C PRO A 133 -9.69 32.19 -6.55
#